data_4371b5636031415719d730d3628cc884
#
_entry.id   4371b5636031415719d730d3628cc884
#
_cell.length_a   1.000
_cell.length_b   1.000
_cell.length_c   1.000
_cell.angle_alpha   90.00
_cell.angle_beta   90.00
_cell.angle_gamma   90.00
#
_symmetry.space_group_name_H-M   'P 1'
#
loop_
_entity.id
_entity.type
_entity.pdbx_description
1 polymer ?
#
loop_
_entity_poly.entity_id
_entity_poly.type
_entity_poly.pdbx_seq_one_letter_code
_entity_poly.pdbx_strand_id
1 'polypeptide(L)'
;IASCPKHFVGYGAAEGGRDYNSTFIPERRLRNVYLPPFEAASKAGAATFMTSFNDNDGVPSTGNSFILKDVLRSEWGFDGLVVTDWASSTEMIAHGFAADSKEVAMKAVNAGVDMEMVGNTFVKELPGLIKEGKVKEAEIDNAVRNILRIKYRLGLFENPYVDEKANV
;
A
#
# COMPACT_ATOMS: atom_id res chain seq x y z
N ILE A 1 -8.16 -12.80 12.49
CA ILE A 1 -8.42 -11.56 11.74
C ILE A 1 -7.09 -10.90 11.44
N ALA A 2 -6.88 -10.43 10.20
CA ALA A 2 -5.74 -9.62 9.81
C ALA A 2 -6.02 -8.15 10.15
N SER A 3 -5.16 -7.52 10.96
CA SER A 3 -5.26 -6.08 11.24
C SER A 3 -4.64 -5.27 10.11
N CYS A 4 -5.18 -4.06 9.87
CA CYS A 4 -4.72 -3.17 8.83
C CYS A 4 -4.55 -1.74 9.38
N PRO A 5 -3.36 -1.38 9.89
CA PRO A 5 -3.05 0.00 10.21
C PRO A 5 -3.21 0.90 9.00
N LYS A 6 -3.86 2.06 9.20
CA LYS A 6 -4.16 3.00 8.12
C LYS A 6 -4.33 4.44 8.64
N HIS A 7 -4.15 5.43 7.84
CA HIS A 7 -3.73 5.35 6.44
C HIS A 7 -2.25 5.71 6.36
N PHE A 8 -1.45 4.87 5.73
CA PHE A 8 0.01 4.97 5.73
C PHE A 8 0.47 5.84 4.56
N VAL A 9 0.95 7.07 4.76
CA VAL A 9 1.24 7.76 6.01
C VAL A 9 1.04 9.28 5.86
N GLY A 10 0.81 9.95 6.97
CA GLY A 10 0.75 11.42 7.00
C GLY A 10 -0.63 12.02 6.68
N TYR A 11 -1.67 11.21 6.53
CA TYR A 11 -2.98 11.61 6.06
C TYR A 11 -3.63 12.72 6.92
N GLY A 12 -3.43 12.72 8.23
CA GLY A 12 -3.94 13.76 9.12
C GLY A 12 -3.25 15.12 9.02
N ALA A 13 -2.18 15.23 8.21
CA ALA A 13 -1.45 16.47 8.00
C ALA A 13 -1.82 17.21 6.72
N ALA A 14 -2.89 16.78 6.03
CA ALA A 14 -3.35 17.38 4.78
C ALA A 14 -3.60 18.89 4.92
N GLU A 15 -3.15 19.66 3.94
CA GLU A 15 -3.28 21.12 3.94
C GLU A 15 -4.73 21.56 4.08
N GLY A 16 -4.94 22.55 4.95
CA GLY A 16 -6.25 23.09 5.26
C GLY A 16 -7.22 22.10 5.89
N GLY A 17 -6.74 20.92 6.36
CA GLY A 17 -7.58 19.85 6.86
C GLY A 17 -8.50 19.24 5.80
N ARG A 18 -8.17 19.43 4.54
CA ARG A 18 -8.97 18.94 3.41
C ARG A 18 -8.59 17.51 3.07
N ASP A 19 -9.59 16.68 2.91
CA ASP A 19 -9.43 15.29 2.49
C ASP A 19 -8.73 15.20 1.12
N TYR A 20 -7.92 14.17 0.91
CA TYR A 20 -7.12 13.93 -0.29
C TYR A 20 -6.02 14.97 -0.61
N ASN A 21 -5.90 16.04 0.17
CA ASN A 21 -4.98 17.12 -0.14
C ASN A 21 -3.53 16.75 0.18
N SER A 22 -2.61 17.56 -0.40
CA SER A 22 -1.16 17.39 -0.22
C SER A 22 -0.71 17.58 1.22
N THR A 23 0.38 16.95 1.57
CA THR A 23 1.11 17.20 2.82
C THR A 23 2.54 17.63 2.52
N PHE A 24 3.13 18.44 3.41
CA PHE A 24 4.53 18.84 3.35
C PHE A 24 5.21 18.43 4.66
N ILE A 25 5.60 17.15 4.73
CA ILE A 25 6.19 16.57 5.93
C ILE A 25 7.66 16.26 5.65
N PRO A 26 8.60 17.09 6.14
CA PRO A 26 10.02 16.77 6.03
C PRO A 26 10.34 15.40 6.64
N GLU A 27 11.28 14.67 6.06
CA GLU A 27 11.63 13.30 6.49
C GLU A 27 11.87 13.19 8.00
N ARG A 28 12.59 14.15 8.58
CA ARG A 28 12.82 14.17 10.04
C ARG A 28 11.50 14.18 10.84
N ARG A 29 10.52 14.95 10.41
CA ARG A 29 9.21 15.01 11.07
C ARG A 29 8.40 13.74 10.79
N LEU A 30 8.49 13.22 9.56
CA LEU A 30 7.86 11.96 9.18
C LEU A 30 8.35 10.84 10.12
N ARG A 31 9.66 10.70 10.29
CA ARG A 31 10.28 9.69 11.15
C ARG A 31 10.02 9.87 12.64
N ASN A 32 9.90 11.10 13.12
CA ASN A 32 9.74 11.36 14.56
C ASN A 32 8.29 11.40 15.02
N VAL A 33 7.33 11.64 14.12
CA VAL A 33 5.92 11.88 14.50
C VAL A 33 4.96 10.91 13.82
N TYR A 34 5.07 10.74 12.51
CA TYR A 34 4.05 10.00 11.75
C TYR A 34 4.36 8.51 11.58
N LEU A 35 5.61 8.13 11.45
CA LEU A 35 6.02 6.74 11.29
C LEU A 35 5.98 5.91 12.59
N PRO A 36 6.29 6.43 13.79
CA PRO A 36 6.39 5.62 15.00
C PRO A 36 5.14 4.79 15.35
N PRO A 37 3.90 5.29 15.23
CA PRO A 37 2.71 4.48 15.48
C PRO A 37 2.58 3.28 14.54
N PHE A 38 2.94 3.46 13.27
CA PHE A 38 2.92 2.41 12.26
C PHE A 38 4.04 1.39 12.48
N GLU A 39 5.24 1.85 12.87
CA GLU A 39 6.34 0.96 13.24
C GLU A 39 5.95 0.09 14.44
N ALA A 40 5.34 0.69 15.47
CA ALA A 40 4.85 -0.05 16.63
C ALA A 40 3.79 -1.10 16.22
N ALA A 41 2.87 -0.75 15.32
CA ALA A 41 1.87 -1.67 14.80
C ALA A 41 2.50 -2.82 13.99
N SER A 42 3.51 -2.53 13.16
CA SER A 42 4.28 -3.55 12.44
C SER A 42 4.95 -4.52 13.41
N LYS A 43 5.65 -4.00 14.43
CA LYS A 43 6.31 -4.82 15.48
C LYS A 43 5.31 -5.62 16.32
N ALA A 44 4.09 -5.12 16.49
CA ALA A 44 3.02 -5.84 17.17
C ALA A 44 2.36 -6.94 16.31
N GLY A 45 2.81 -7.14 15.07
CA GLY A 45 2.33 -8.21 14.20
C GLY A 45 1.16 -7.81 13.30
N ALA A 46 1.01 -6.53 12.98
CA ALA A 46 0.05 -6.13 11.94
C ALA A 46 0.30 -6.89 10.64
N ALA A 47 -0.77 -7.44 10.06
CA ALA A 47 -0.64 -8.32 8.90
C ALA A 47 -0.69 -7.56 7.57
N THR A 48 -1.33 -6.38 7.54
CA THR A 48 -1.50 -5.58 6.34
C THR A 48 -1.27 -4.10 6.65
N PHE A 49 -1.00 -3.30 5.63
CA PHE A 49 -0.99 -1.84 5.68
C PHE A 49 -1.79 -1.27 4.52
N MET A 50 -2.52 -0.19 4.76
CA MET A 50 -3.24 0.53 3.70
C MET A 50 -2.58 1.87 3.44
N THR A 51 -2.27 2.15 2.17
CA THR A 51 -1.69 3.45 1.77
C THR A 51 -2.70 4.57 1.95
N SER A 52 -2.22 5.78 2.23
CA SER A 52 -3.08 6.97 2.34
C SER A 52 -3.31 7.64 0.99
N PHE A 53 -4.34 8.49 0.93
CA PHE A 53 -4.71 9.24 -0.28
C PHE A 53 -3.77 10.39 -0.61
N ASN A 54 -3.23 11.04 0.43
CA ASN A 54 -2.40 12.23 0.27
C ASN A 54 -1.08 11.93 -0.45
N ASP A 55 -0.57 12.92 -1.13
CA ASP A 55 0.85 12.99 -1.42
C ASP A 55 1.64 13.62 -0.26
N ASN A 56 2.92 13.34 -0.20
CA ASN A 56 3.86 14.08 0.63
C ASN A 56 4.92 14.70 -0.29
N ASP A 57 4.93 16.04 -0.34
CA ASP A 57 5.84 16.79 -1.19
C ASP A 57 5.75 16.35 -2.67
N GLY A 58 4.52 16.18 -3.17
CA GLY A 58 4.21 15.81 -4.55
C GLY A 58 4.34 14.30 -4.87
N VAL A 59 4.67 13.45 -3.89
CA VAL A 59 4.74 12.00 -4.10
C VAL A 59 3.59 11.30 -3.36
N PRO A 60 2.54 10.81 -4.07
CA PRO A 60 1.44 10.08 -3.46
C PRO A 60 1.91 8.87 -2.67
N SER A 61 1.33 8.64 -1.50
CA SER A 61 1.72 7.51 -0.64
C SER A 61 1.67 6.17 -1.37
N THR A 62 0.69 5.98 -2.25
CA THR A 62 0.53 4.77 -3.07
C THR A 62 1.68 4.57 -4.08
N GLY A 63 2.32 5.66 -4.53
CA GLY A 63 3.45 5.61 -5.46
C GLY A 63 4.82 5.85 -4.80
N ASN A 64 4.89 5.90 -3.48
CA ASN A 64 6.09 6.31 -2.74
C ASN A 64 6.95 5.10 -2.32
N SER A 65 7.97 4.79 -3.13
CA SER A 65 8.89 3.69 -2.85
C SER A 65 9.69 3.88 -1.55
N PHE A 66 10.01 5.12 -1.18
CA PHE A 66 10.72 5.38 0.07
C PHE A 66 9.94 4.88 1.29
N ILE A 67 8.65 5.24 1.41
CA ILE A 67 7.87 4.78 2.55
C ILE A 67 7.52 3.28 2.49
N LEU A 68 7.27 2.74 1.29
CA LEU A 68 6.79 1.37 1.13
C LEU A 68 7.93 0.34 1.06
N LYS A 69 9.01 0.63 0.33
CA LYS A 69 10.14 -0.30 0.18
C LYS A 69 11.23 -0.04 1.21
N ASP A 70 11.71 1.21 1.32
CA ASP A 70 12.86 1.46 2.17
C ASP A 70 12.46 1.42 3.65
N VAL A 71 11.46 2.20 4.05
CA VAL A 71 11.03 2.23 5.46
C VAL A 71 10.28 0.96 5.85
N LEU A 72 9.13 0.68 5.21
CA LEU A 72 8.25 -0.41 5.64
C LEU A 72 8.89 -1.79 5.46
N ARG A 73 9.40 -2.08 4.25
CA ARG A 73 9.94 -3.41 3.94
C ARG A 73 11.36 -3.60 4.45
N SER A 74 12.28 -2.65 4.14
CA SER A 74 13.71 -2.85 4.41
C SER A 74 14.08 -2.50 5.85
N GLU A 75 13.68 -1.33 6.37
CA GLU A 75 14.04 -0.93 7.72
C GLU A 75 13.26 -1.70 8.78
N TRP A 76 11.94 -1.89 8.60
CA TRP A 76 11.09 -2.56 9.61
C TRP A 76 10.94 -4.06 9.40
N GLY A 77 11.37 -4.59 8.25
CA GLY A 77 11.26 -6.01 7.92
C GLY A 77 9.81 -6.49 7.74
N PHE A 78 8.88 -5.60 7.39
CA PHE A 78 7.49 -5.96 7.21
C PHE A 78 7.30 -6.90 6.02
N ASP A 79 6.74 -8.08 6.26
CA ASP A 79 6.53 -9.14 5.28
C ASP A 79 5.05 -9.39 4.92
N GLY A 80 4.16 -8.51 5.41
CA GLY A 80 2.73 -8.60 5.16
C GLY A 80 2.28 -7.97 3.83
N LEU A 81 0.99 -7.73 3.69
CA LEU A 81 0.34 -7.19 2.51
C LEU A 81 0.25 -5.65 2.58
N VAL A 82 0.59 -4.97 1.49
CA VAL A 82 0.28 -3.55 1.27
C VAL A 82 -0.86 -3.43 0.28
N VAL A 83 -1.96 -2.83 0.71
CA VAL A 83 -3.15 -2.55 -0.11
C VAL A 83 -3.32 -1.04 -0.30
N THR A 84 -3.84 -0.62 -1.46
CA THR A 84 -4.23 0.79 -1.65
C THR A 84 -5.49 1.11 -0.85
N ASP A 85 -5.72 2.37 -0.55
CA ASP A 85 -7.06 2.83 -0.19
C ASP A 85 -7.97 2.84 -1.43
N TRP A 86 -9.25 3.12 -1.26
CA TRP A 86 -10.27 3.12 -2.32
C TRP A 86 -9.89 4.00 -3.49
N ALA A 87 -9.56 3.40 -4.62
CA ALA A 87 -9.12 4.07 -5.85
C ALA A 87 -7.89 5.00 -5.70
N SER A 88 -7.14 4.97 -4.58
CA SER A 88 -6.00 5.88 -4.36
C SER A 88 -4.86 5.68 -5.36
N SER A 89 -4.81 4.54 -6.04
CA SER A 89 -3.92 4.34 -7.18
C SER A 89 -4.29 5.28 -8.34
N THR A 90 -5.55 5.32 -8.74
CA THR A 90 -6.00 6.17 -9.86
C THR A 90 -5.93 7.66 -9.53
N GLU A 91 -6.03 8.02 -8.25
CA GLU A 91 -5.88 9.42 -7.80
C GLU A 91 -4.47 9.98 -8.00
N MET A 92 -3.47 9.13 -8.20
CA MET A 92 -2.13 9.59 -8.62
C MET A 92 -2.16 10.43 -9.91
N ILE A 93 -3.20 10.28 -10.74
CA ILE A 93 -3.42 11.13 -11.92
C ILE A 93 -3.85 12.54 -11.48
N ALA A 94 -4.79 12.63 -10.55
CA ALA A 94 -5.27 13.91 -10.03
C ALA A 94 -4.18 14.69 -9.30
N HIS A 95 -3.26 13.98 -8.61
CA HIS A 95 -2.07 14.56 -8.00
C HIS A 95 -0.99 14.99 -9.02
N GLY A 96 -1.19 14.74 -10.32
CA GLY A 96 -0.20 15.05 -11.36
C GLY A 96 1.05 14.15 -11.32
N PHE A 97 1.00 13.04 -10.56
CA PHE A 97 2.11 12.10 -10.40
C PHE A 97 2.15 11.06 -11.52
N ALA A 98 1.02 10.69 -12.09
CA ALA A 98 0.90 9.76 -13.20
C ALA A 98 0.06 10.37 -14.32
N ALA A 99 0.42 10.09 -15.58
CA ALA A 99 -0.28 10.61 -16.74
C ALA A 99 -1.55 9.81 -17.08
N ASP A 100 -1.52 8.50 -16.86
CA ASP A 100 -2.59 7.57 -17.24
C ASP A 100 -2.60 6.30 -16.36
N SER A 101 -3.58 5.41 -16.59
CA SER A 101 -3.74 4.15 -15.86
C SER A 101 -2.53 3.22 -15.97
N LYS A 102 -1.83 3.26 -17.09
CA LYS A 102 -0.65 2.44 -17.33
C LYS A 102 0.52 2.90 -16.45
N GLU A 103 0.74 4.21 -16.38
CA GLU A 103 1.75 4.77 -15.50
C GLU A 103 1.38 4.60 -14.01
N VAL A 104 0.10 4.70 -13.66
CA VAL A 104 -0.42 4.38 -12.32
C VAL A 104 -0.03 2.96 -11.91
N ALA A 105 -0.37 1.96 -12.71
CA ALA A 105 -0.07 0.56 -12.40
C ALA A 105 1.44 0.31 -12.25
N MET A 106 2.23 0.86 -13.17
CA MET A 106 3.68 0.75 -13.14
C MET A 106 4.28 1.37 -11.87
N LYS A 107 3.89 2.59 -11.52
CA LYS A 107 4.42 3.29 -10.35
C LYS A 107 4.00 2.63 -9.04
N ALA A 108 2.73 2.25 -8.90
CA ALA A 108 2.22 1.63 -7.69
C ALA A 108 2.89 0.27 -7.40
N VAL A 109 2.93 -0.64 -8.37
CA VAL A 109 3.56 -1.95 -8.17
C VAL A 109 5.07 -1.82 -7.95
N ASN A 110 5.75 -0.93 -8.68
CA ASN A 110 7.16 -0.67 -8.47
C ASN A 110 7.46 0.02 -7.13
N ALA A 111 6.50 0.75 -6.56
CA ALA A 111 6.63 1.29 -5.21
C ALA A 111 6.45 0.25 -4.10
N GLY A 112 5.89 -0.92 -4.39
CA GLY A 112 5.72 -2.01 -3.43
C GLY A 112 4.28 -2.23 -2.95
N VAL A 113 3.29 -1.74 -3.70
CA VAL A 113 1.88 -2.08 -3.50
C VAL A 113 1.63 -3.49 -4.01
N ASP A 114 1.01 -4.32 -3.17
CA ASP A 114 0.70 -5.72 -3.51
C ASP A 114 -0.71 -5.88 -4.07
N MET A 115 -1.66 -5.05 -3.61
CA MET A 115 -3.07 -5.18 -3.95
C MET A 115 -3.71 -3.83 -4.18
N GLU A 116 -4.46 -3.70 -5.26
CA GLU A 116 -5.22 -2.51 -5.57
C GLU A 116 -6.67 -2.64 -5.10
N MET A 117 -7.18 -1.60 -4.45
CA MET A 117 -8.59 -1.52 -4.07
C MET A 117 -9.37 -0.69 -5.10
N VAL A 118 -10.26 -1.34 -5.86
CA VAL A 118 -11.23 -0.75 -6.81
C VAL A 118 -10.66 -0.14 -8.09
N GLY A 119 -9.41 0.33 -8.13
CA GLY A 119 -8.83 1.05 -9.28
C GLY A 119 -8.81 0.26 -10.60
N ASN A 120 -8.68 -1.07 -10.56
CA ASN A 120 -8.59 -1.98 -11.71
C ASN A 120 -7.39 -1.73 -12.67
N THR A 121 -6.44 -0.88 -12.30
CA THR A 121 -5.30 -0.58 -13.16
C THR A 121 -4.34 -1.76 -13.23
N PHE A 122 -4.16 -2.50 -12.13
CA PHE A 122 -3.31 -3.69 -12.09
C PHE A 122 -3.80 -4.77 -13.06
N VAL A 123 -5.10 -5.09 -13.02
CA VAL A 123 -5.70 -6.13 -13.87
C VAL A 123 -5.60 -5.75 -15.35
N LYS A 124 -5.79 -4.48 -15.68
CA LYS A 124 -5.79 -4.01 -17.06
C LYS A 124 -4.39 -3.85 -17.65
N GLU A 125 -3.47 -3.28 -16.87
CA GLU A 125 -2.23 -2.74 -17.42
C GLU A 125 -1.00 -3.63 -17.16
N LEU A 126 -0.93 -4.34 -16.02
CA LEU A 126 0.26 -5.12 -15.66
C LEU A 126 0.63 -6.19 -16.68
N PRO A 127 -0.32 -6.94 -17.29
CA PRO A 127 0.06 -7.92 -18.30
C PRO A 127 0.79 -7.32 -19.53
N GLY A 128 0.38 -6.10 -19.93
CA GLY A 128 1.03 -5.35 -21.00
C GLY A 128 2.41 -4.82 -20.56
N LEU A 129 2.50 -4.25 -19.38
CA LEU A 129 3.73 -3.69 -18.82
C LEU A 129 4.83 -4.75 -18.62
N ILE A 130 4.47 -5.97 -18.26
CA ILE A 130 5.41 -7.10 -18.17
C ILE A 130 5.94 -7.45 -19.56
N LYS A 131 5.06 -7.58 -20.56
CA LYS A 131 5.46 -7.86 -21.93
C LYS A 131 6.39 -6.79 -22.53
N GLU A 132 6.19 -5.54 -22.12
CA GLU A 132 7.03 -4.40 -22.51
C GLU A 132 8.34 -4.30 -21.71
N GLY A 133 8.54 -5.14 -20.71
CA GLY A 133 9.70 -5.10 -19.81
C GLY A 133 9.73 -3.89 -18.85
N LYS A 134 8.61 -3.17 -18.69
CA LYS A 134 8.51 -2.00 -17.81
C LYS A 134 8.22 -2.38 -16.34
N VAL A 135 7.64 -3.55 -16.13
CA VAL A 135 7.44 -4.16 -14.81
C VAL A 135 8.05 -5.55 -14.86
N LYS A 136 8.83 -5.90 -13.84
CA LYS A 136 9.41 -7.24 -13.73
C LYS A 136 8.34 -8.21 -13.21
N GLU A 137 8.25 -9.39 -13.79
CA GLU A 137 7.36 -10.46 -13.31
C GLU A 137 7.59 -10.79 -11.85
N ALA A 138 8.84 -10.71 -11.40
CA ALA A 138 9.21 -10.92 -9.99
C ALA A 138 8.51 -9.95 -9.01
N GLU A 139 8.13 -8.74 -9.42
CA GLU A 139 7.37 -7.81 -8.57
C GLU A 139 5.93 -8.33 -8.39
N ILE A 140 5.35 -8.90 -9.43
CA ILE A 140 4.01 -9.50 -9.36
C ILE A 140 4.05 -10.78 -8.50
N ASP A 141 5.05 -11.62 -8.69
CA ASP A 141 5.26 -12.82 -7.85
C ASP A 141 5.40 -12.46 -6.36
N ASN A 142 6.11 -11.38 -6.06
CA ASN A 142 6.22 -10.88 -4.69
C ASN A 142 4.87 -10.41 -4.13
N ALA A 143 4.11 -9.65 -4.91
CA ALA A 143 2.79 -9.17 -4.51
C ALA A 143 1.85 -10.36 -4.23
N VAL A 144 1.78 -11.31 -5.15
CA VAL A 144 0.99 -12.55 -4.98
C VAL A 144 1.45 -13.33 -3.75
N ARG A 145 2.76 -13.48 -3.56
CA ARG A 145 3.33 -14.19 -2.40
C ARG A 145 2.94 -13.51 -1.09
N ASN A 146 2.94 -12.20 -1.01
CA ASN A 146 2.53 -11.44 0.17
C ASN A 146 1.04 -11.67 0.48
N ILE A 147 0.18 -11.63 -0.53
CA ILE A 147 -1.26 -11.92 -0.39
C ILE A 147 -1.48 -13.36 0.09
N LEU A 148 -0.86 -14.33 -0.57
CA LEU A 148 -1.02 -15.75 -0.23
C LEU A 148 -0.48 -16.07 1.17
N ARG A 149 0.62 -15.42 1.59
CA ARG A 149 1.18 -15.58 2.94
C ARG A 149 0.17 -15.19 4.02
N ILE A 150 -0.56 -14.09 3.84
CA ILE A 150 -1.59 -13.68 4.80
C ILE A 150 -2.75 -14.67 4.82
N LYS A 151 -3.22 -15.11 3.65
CA LYS A 151 -4.26 -16.14 3.56
C LYS A 151 -3.84 -17.44 4.26
N TYR A 152 -2.60 -17.86 4.07
CA TYR A 152 -2.04 -19.06 4.71
C TYR A 152 -1.97 -18.89 6.24
N ARG A 153 -1.43 -17.76 6.73
CA ARG A 153 -1.34 -17.47 8.17
C ARG A 153 -2.71 -17.44 8.86
N LEU A 154 -3.75 -17.09 8.12
CA LEU A 154 -5.14 -17.07 8.61
C LEU A 154 -5.83 -18.43 8.51
N GLY A 155 -5.19 -19.46 7.96
CA GLY A 155 -5.76 -20.80 7.78
C GLY A 155 -6.90 -20.84 6.73
N LEU A 156 -6.94 -19.87 5.79
CA LEU A 156 -8.05 -19.76 4.84
C LEU A 156 -8.04 -20.84 3.76
N PHE A 157 -6.95 -21.57 3.61
CA PHE A 157 -6.88 -22.70 2.68
C PHE A 157 -7.45 -23.97 3.31
N GLU A 158 -7.35 -24.10 4.64
CA GLU A 158 -7.86 -25.23 5.40
C GLU A 158 -9.31 -25.04 5.81
N ASN A 159 -9.65 -23.82 6.28
CA ASN A 159 -11.02 -23.48 6.68
C ASN A 159 -11.33 -22.00 6.42
N PRO A 160 -11.94 -21.66 5.25
CA PRO A 160 -12.30 -20.29 4.92
C PRO A 160 -13.61 -19.82 5.59
N TYR A 161 -14.34 -20.72 6.28
CA TYR A 161 -15.63 -20.41 6.86
C TYR A 161 -15.51 -19.97 8.31
N VAL A 162 -16.42 -19.08 8.71
CA VAL A 162 -16.56 -18.62 10.09
C VAL A 162 -17.52 -19.55 10.82
N ASP A 163 -17.15 -19.96 12.04
CA ASP A 163 -18.09 -20.63 12.94
C ASP A 163 -19.07 -19.58 13.50
N GLU A 164 -20.31 -19.58 13.01
CA GLU A 164 -21.35 -18.64 13.44
C GLU A 164 -21.71 -18.78 14.93
N LYS A 165 -21.36 -19.90 15.56
CA LYS A 165 -21.60 -20.16 16.98
C LYS A 165 -20.48 -19.71 17.89
N ALA A 166 -19.33 -19.33 17.34
CA ALA A 166 -18.17 -18.89 18.11
C ALA A 166 -18.22 -17.40 18.54
N ASN A 167 -19.28 -16.68 18.19
CA ASN A 167 -19.47 -15.26 18.50
C ASN A 167 -20.38 -15.07 19.72
N VAL A 168 -19.96 -15.59 20.85
CA VAL A 168 -20.64 -15.27 22.13
C VAL A 168 -19.58 -14.84 23.15
#